data_492a4cb36507eee1f107c78fdbc01284
#
_entry.id   492a4cb36507eee1f107c78fdbc01284
#
_cell.length_a   1.000
_cell.length_b   1.000
_cell.length_c   1.000
_cell.angle_alpha   90.00
_cell.angle_beta   90.00
_cell.angle_gamma   90.00
#
_symmetry.space_group_name_H-M   'P 1'
#
loop_
_entity.id
_entity.type
_entity.pdbx_description
1 polymer ?
#
loop_
_entity_poly.entity_id
_entity_poly.type
_entity_poly.pdbx_seq_one_letter_code
_entity_poly.pdbx_strand_id
1 'polypeptide(L)'
;MKKLLLGIFLLVSSLAFSTERILSYEETFLDEKTGKVHAKGEQTPYTGVIKNYKISEEDGVFEGKISFKDGVIDGLVELYYSNGKLAEMATFKNGEKNGIQKTYYENGQMKMEVLHKNGKKDGMGKLYSTKGILVGEFPFKNDMLDGLVKKYNEVTGKLEIESTYENGKSEGLLKEYYPSGKLKSEENYKNGLREGLRKDYYENGVLENERFYKNDKLEGISKIYYPSGKLQVEVNFKDNEADGIFREYDETGKIINQETYKNGQLID
;
A
#
# COMPACT_ATOMS: atom_id res chain seq x y z
N MET A 1 7.29 -48.42 65.03
CA MET A 1 7.64 -47.99 63.70
C MET A 1 6.34 -47.76 62.90
N LYS A 2 5.90 -46.50 62.82
CA LYS A 2 4.66 -46.12 62.10
C LYS A 2 5.04 -45.81 60.67
N LYS A 3 4.49 -46.57 59.74
CA LYS A 3 4.62 -46.29 58.28
C LYS A 3 3.63 -45.18 57.92
N LEU A 4 4.17 -44.03 57.46
CA LEU A 4 3.42 -42.92 56.93
C LEU A 4 3.13 -43.22 55.45
N LEU A 5 1.86 -43.45 55.08
CA LEU A 5 1.42 -43.53 53.70
C LEU A 5 1.19 -42.10 53.19
N LEU A 6 2.04 -41.66 52.26
CA LEU A 6 1.87 -40.40 51.54
C LEU A 6 0.94 -40.66 50.37
N GLY A 7 -0.31 -40.18 50.46
CA GLY A 7 -1.25 -40.22 49.34
C GLY A 7 -0.92 -39.11 48.35
N ILE A 8 -0.47 -39.45 47.19
CA ILE A 8 -0.29 -38.52 46.06
C ILE A 8 -1.68 -38.29 45.45
N PHE A 9 -2.29 -37.15 45.73
CA PHE A 9 -3.44 -36.64 44.99
C PHE A 9 -2.96 -36.13 43.62
N LEU A 10 -3.13 -36.92 42.59
CA LEU A 10 -3.04 -36.46 41.21
C LEU A 10 -4.27 -35.59 40.90
N LEU A 11 -4.09 -34.27 40.98
CA LEU A 11 -5.00 -33.33 40.37
C LEU A 11 -4.91 -33.48 38.84
N VAL A 12 -5.76 -34.30 38.26
CA VAL A 12 -6.03 -34.27 36.83
C VAL A 12 -6.84 -33.00 36.59
N SER A 13 -6.16 -31.90 36.24
CA SER A 13 -6.81 -30.77 35.63
C SER A 13 -7.35 -31.23 34.27
N SER A 14 -8.66 -31.52 34.22
CA SER A 14 -9.35 -31.68 32.95
C SER A 14 -9.24 -30.33 32.21
N LEU A 15 -8.29 -30.23 31.29
CA LEU A 15 -8.34 -29.27 30.22
C LEU A 15 -9.60 -29.65 29.41
N ALA A 16 -10.73 -29.03 29.76
CA ALA A 16 -11.90 -29.03 28.90
C ALA A 16 -11.49 -28.27 27.64
N PHE A 17 -11.12 -29.03 26.58
CA PHE A 17 -11.16 -28.51 25.23
C PHE A 17 -12.63 -28.13 24.99
N SER A 18 -12.99 -26.86 25.15
CA SER A 18 -14.29 -26.41 24.70
C SER A 18 -14.27 -26.58 23.18
N THR A 19 -15.03 -27.55 22.69
CA THR A 19 -15.27 -27.67 21.25
C THR A 19 -15.93 -26.39 20.81
N GLU A 20 -15.29 -25.69 19.86
CA GLU A 20 -15.80 -24.43 19.31
C GLU A 20 -17.21 -24.67 18.75
N ARG A 21 -18.18 -23.89 19.22
CA ARG A 21 -19.57 -24.00 18.76
C ARG A 21 -19.66 -23.49 17.33
N ILE A 22 -20.22 -24.29 16.42
CA ILE A 22 -20.40 -23.93 15.01
C ILE A 22 -21.89 -24.01 14.64
N LEU A 23 -22.43 -22.93 14.10
CA LEU A 23 -23.77 -22.83 13.55
C LEU A 23 -23.71 -22.45 12.06
N SER A 24 -24.81 -22.73 11.34
CA SER A 24 -25.04 -22.13 10.02
C SER A 24 -25.69 -20.76 10.18
N TYR A 25 -25.60 -19.94 9.14
CA TYR A 25 -26.20 -18.58 9.14
C TYR A 25 -27.72 -18.65 9.40
N GLU A 26 -28.41 -19.65 8.83
CA GLU A 26 -29.85 -19.85 8.97
C GLU A 26 -30.28 -20.18 10.42
N GLU A 27 -29.34 -20.61 11.27
CA GLU A 27 -29.60 -20.91 12.70
C GLU A 27 -29.42 -19.68 13.60
N THR A 28 -29.12 -18.51 13.01
CA THR A 28 -28.85 -17.26 13.72
C THR A 28 -29.80 -16.13 13.31
N PHE A 29 -29.80 -15.05 14.06
CA PHE A 29 -30.44 -13.79 13.72
C PHE A 29 -29.70 -12.61 14.32
N LEU A 30 -29.84 -11.44 13.67
CA LEU A 30 -29.34 -10.16 14.20
C LEU A 30 -30.44 -9.51 15.03
N ASP A 31 -30.18 -9.22 16.30
CA ASP A 31 -31.04 -8.35 17.09
C ASP A 31 -30.79 -6.88 16.71
N GLU A 32 -31.70 -6.29 15.98
CA GLU A 32 -31.59 -4.91 15.49
C GLU A 32 -31.49 -3.86 16.61
N LYS A 33 -32.00 -4.15 17.83
CA LYS A 33 -31.95 -3.22 18.95
C LYS A 33 -30.55 -3.15 19.59
N THR A 34 -29.87 -4.28 19.64
CA THR A 34 -28.53 -4.38 20.27
C THR A 34 -27.41 -4.43 19.24
N GLY A 35 -27.71 -4.68 17.97
CA GLY A 35 -26.73 -4.93 16.90
C GLY A 35 -25.95 -6.23 17.11
N LYS A 36 -26.44 -7.16 17.95
CA LYS A 36 -25.77 -8.41 18.28
C LYS A 36 -26.39 -9.62 17.56
N VAL A 37 -25.53 -10.58 17.24
CA VAL A 37 -25.98 -11.84 16.66
C VAL A 37 -26.31 -12.83 17.77
N HIS A 38 -27.43 -13.54 17.59
CA HIS A 38 -27.93 -14.59 18.49
C HIS A 38 -28.19 -15.88 17.73
N ALA A 39 -28.11 -17.02 18.42
CA ALA A 39 -28.65 -18.27 17.92
C ALA A 39 -30.18 -18.26 18.04
N LYS A 40 -30.90 -18.85 17.08
CA LYS A 40 -32.36 -18.97 17.13
C LYS A 40 -32.79 -19.71 18.37
N GLY A 41 -33.74 -19.13 19.10
CA GLY A 41 -34.25 -19.69 20.36
C GLY A 41 -33.41 -19.34 21.60
N GLU A 42 -32.32 -18.61 21.47
CA GLU A 42 -31.48 -18.18 22.61
C GLU A 42 -31.58 -16.66 22.83
N GLN A 43 -31.60 -16.29 24.13
CA GLN A 43 -31.64 -14.87 24.52
C GLN A 43 -30.23 -14.29 24.72
N THR A 44 -29.23 -15.14 24.93
CA THR A 44 -27.83 -14.71 25.08
C THR A 44 -27.19 -14.48 23.71
N PRO A 45 -26.36 -13.44 23.55
CA PRO A 45 -25.61 -13.23 22.33
C PRO A 45 -24.70 -14.42 22.02
N TYR A 46 -24.57 -14.73 20.73
CA TYR A 46 -23.84 -15.91 20.24
C TYR A 46 -22.32 -15.77 20.43
N THR A 47 -21.69 -16.85 20.89
CA THR A 47 -20.23 -17.02 20.88
C THR A 47 -19.91 -18.33 20.15
N GLY A 48 -19.05 -18.26 19.12
CA GLY A 48 -18.66 -19.39 18.29
C GLY A 48 -18.43 -18.99 16.84
N VAL A 49 -18.47 -19.94 15.92
CA VAL A 49 -18.28 -19.71 14.48
C VAL A 49 -19.60 -19.86 13.74
N ILE A 50 -19.93 -18.92 12.88
CA ILE A 50 -21.02 -19.02 11.92
C ILE A 50 -20.41 -19.34 10.55
N LYS A 51 -20.89 -20.42 9.92
CA LYS A 51 -20.52 -20.81 8.56
C LYS A 51 -21.65 -20.50 7.58
N ASN A 52 -21.33 -20.53 6.29
CA ASN A 52 -22.24 -20.26 5.18
C ASN A 52 -22.86 -18.86 5.27
N TYR A 53 -22.13 -17.92 5.86
CA TYR A 53 -22.53 -16.50 5.88
C TYR A 53 -22.37 -15.95 4.48
N LYS A 54 -23.45 -15.51 3.86
CA LYS A 54 -23.41 -14.92 2.51
C LYS A 54 -23.24 -13.42 2.60
N ILE A 55 -22.18 -12.93 1.99
CA ILE A 55 -21.88 -11.50 1.85
C ILE A 55 -21.98 -11.17 0.38
N SER A 56 -22.81 -10.16 0.06
CA SER A 56 -22.92 -9.61 -1.31
C SER A 56 -22.12 -8.31 -1.35
N GLU A 57 -21.06 -8.27 -2.13
CA GLU A 57 -20.24 -7.09 -2.39
C GLU A 57 -20.25 -6.77 -3.89
N GLU A 58 -19.68 -5.63 -4.29
CA GLU A 58 -19.62 -5.24 -5.71
C GLU A 58 -18.90 -6.30 -6.57
N ASP A 59 -17.95 -7.04 -6.00
CA ASP A 59 -17.14 -8.07 -6.67
C ASP A 59 -17.80 -9.47 -6.66
N GLY A 60 -19.00 -9.63 -6.10
CA GLY A 60 -19.74 -10.90 -6.11
C GLY A 60 -20.31 -11.35 -4.78
N VAL A 61 -20.77 -12.61 -4.74
CA VAL A 61 -21.29 -13.25 -3.54
C VAL A 61 -20.21 -14.17 -2.96
N PHE A 62 -19.85 -13.92 -1.71
CA PHE A 62 -18.88 -14.72 -0.96
C PHE A 62 -19.59 -15.55 0.10
N GLU A 63 -19.10 -16.77 0.33
CA GLU A 63 -19.49 -17.58 1.48
C GLU A 63 -18.44 -17.42 2.58
N GLY A 64 -18.89 -17.23 3.84
CA GLY A 64 -17.97 -16.93 4.93
C GLY A 64 -18.05 -17.89 6.10
N LYS A 65 -16.94 -17.94 6.82
CA LYS A 65 -16.87 -18.40 8.21
C LYS A 65 -16.45 -17.21 9.06
N ILE A 66 -17.25 -16.89 10.05
CA ILE A 66 -17.09 -15.69 10.86
C ILE A 66 -17.11 -16.08 12.33
N SER A 67 -16.07 -15.72 13.08
CA SER A 67 -15.99 -15.93 14.52
C SER A 67 -16.68 -14.80 15.27
N PHE A 68 -17.50 -15.17 16.24
CA PHE A 68 -18.25 -14.25 17.10
C PHE A 68 -17.93 -14.48 18.57
N LYS A 69 -17.90 -13.40 19.33
CA LYS A 69 -17.86 -13.39 20.78
C LYS A 69 -18.91 -12.42 21.30
N ASP A 70 -19.80 -12.92 22.17
CA ASP A 70 -20.89 -12.12 22.74
C ASP A 70 -21.73 -11.37 21.70
N GLY A 71 -21.95 -12.00 20.53
CA GLY A 71 -22.74 -11.50 19.41
C GLY A 71 -22.03 -10.48 18.50
N VAL A 72 -20.76 -10.21 18.73
CA VAL A 72 -19.93 -9.29 17.94
C VAL A 72 -18.85 -10.08 17.22
N ILE A 73 -18.46 -9.65 16.02
CA ILE A 73 -17.34 -10.27 15.29
C ILE A 73 -16.06 -10.11 16.12
N ASP A 74 -15.47 -11.25 16.51
CA ASP A 74 -14.22 -11.30 17.29
C ASP A 74 -13.51 -12.61 16.97
N GLY A 75 -12.32 -12.53 16.40
CA GLY A 75 -11.55 -13.65 15.90
C GLY A 75 -11.38 -13.66 14.41
N LEU A 76 -11.26 -14.84 13.81
CA LEU A 76 -11.00 -15.03 12.39
C LEU A 76 -12.27 -14.89 11.56
N VAL A 77 -12.17 -14.15 10.45
CA VAL A 77 -13.12 -14.09 9.36
C VAL A 77 -12.46 -14.66 8.12
N GLU A 78 -13.10 -15.61 7.46
CA GLU A 78 -12.70 -16.21 6.20
C GLU A 78 -13.84 -16.09 5.20
N LEU A 79 -13.57 -15.51 4.03
CA LEU A 79 -14.50 -15.39 2.92
C LEU A 79 -13.98 -16.20 1.74
N TYR A 80 -14.88 -16.86 1.03
CA TYR A 80 -14.52 -17.75 -0.07
C TYR A 80 -15.25 -17.34 -1.33
N TYR A 81 -14.58 -17.41 -2.47
CA TYR A 81 -15.17 -17.30 -3.80
C TYR A 81 -16.16 -18.46 -4.05
N SER A 82 -17.02 -18.28 -5.04
CA SER A 82 -17.97 -19.33 -5.49
C SER A 82 -17.27 -20.62 -5.95
N ASN A 83 -16.00 -20.55 -6.35
CA ASN A 83 -15.17 -21.72 -6.69
C ASN A 83 -14.56 -22.41 -5.46
N GLY A 84 -14.90 -21.98 -4.24
CA GLY A 84 -14.45 -22.56 -2.97
C GLY A 84 -13.04 -22.12 -2.53
N LYS A 85 -12.34 -21.31 -3.31
CA LYS A 85 -11.03 -20.77 -2.91
C LYS A 85 -11.19 -19.59 -1.97
N LEU A 86 -10.23 -19.43 -1.05
CA LEU A 86 -10.20 -18.31 -0.13
C LEU A 86 -10.07 -16.99 -0.89
N ALA A 87 -10.96 -16.03 -0.59
CA ALA A 87 -10.99 -14.69 -1.15
C ALA A 87 -10.39 -13.66 -0.19
N GLU A 88 -10.80 -13.73 1.08
CA GLU A 88 -10.28 -12.87 2.14
C GLU A 88 -10.14 -13.65 3.43
N MET A 89 -9.12 -13.31 4.21
CA MET A 89 -9.01 -13.69 5.61
C MET A 89 -8.56 -12.47 6.41
N ALA A 90 -9.22 -12.22 7.55
CA ALA A 90 -8.89 -11.10 8.43
C ALA A 90 -9.17 -11.46 9.89
N THR A 91 -8.38 -10.86 10.80
CA THR A 91 -8.62 -10.99 12.24
C THR A 91 -9.36 -9.76 12.74
N PHE A 92 -10.40 -9.99 13.53
CA PHE A 92 -11.23 -8.97 14.15
C PHE A 92 -11.12 -9.01 15.67
N LYS A 93 -11.31 -7.86 16.31
CA LYS A 93 -11.47 -7.72 17.75
C LYS A 93 -12.57 -6.70 18.03
N ASN A 94 -13.60 -7.13 18.78
CA ASN A 94 -14.75 -6.29 19.11
C ASN A 94 -15.39 -5.60 17.88
N GLY A 95 -15.51 -6.27 16.76
CA GLY A 95 -16.11 -5.76 15.52
C GLY A 95 -15.17 -4.99 14.59
N GLU A 96 -13.95 -4.70 15.01
CA GLU A 96 -12.96 -3.97 14.20
C GLU A 96 -11.84 -4.87 13.71
N LYS A 97 -11.34 -4.64 12.47
CA LYS A 97 -10.15 -5.35 11.98
C LYS A 97 -8.97 -5.05 12.90
N ASN A 98 -8.35 -6.10 13.44
CA ASN A 98 -7.20 -5.99 14.34
C ASN A 98 -6.27 -7.19 14.15
N GLY A 99 -5.23 -7.00 13.36
CA GLY A 99 -4.32 -8.04 12.91
C GLY A 99 -4.14 -8.02 11.39
N ILE A 100 -3.65 -9.12 10.84
CA ILE A 100 -3.35 -9.23 9.41
C ILE A 100 -4.64 -9.51 8.63
N GLN A 101 -4.87 -8.70 7.59
CA GLN A 101 -5.82 -8.98 6.51
C GLN A 101 -5.04 -9.50 5.30
N LYS A 102 -5.52 -10.58 4.69
CA LYS A 102 -5.03 -11.11 3.43
C LYS A 102 -6.19 -11.24 2.45
N THR A 103 -5.99 -10.80 1.22
CA THR A 103 -6.92 -11.05 0.12
C THR A 103 -6.24 -11.88 -0.95
N TYR A 104 -7.02 -12.59 -1.73
CA TYR A 104 -6.52 -13.52 -2.74
C TYR A 104 -7.23 -13.29 -4.06
N TYR A 105 -6.61 -13.63 -5.16
CA TYR A 105 -7.23 -13.72 -6.47
C TYR A 105 -8.05 -15.02 -6.60
N GLU A 106 -8.99 -15.10 -7.53
CA GLU A 106 -9.76 -16.33 -7.81
C GLU A 106 -8.89 -17.54 -8.21
N ASN A 107 -7.68 -17.30 -8.71
CA ASN A 107 -6.71 -18.38 -8.95
C ASN A 107 -6.07 -18.93 -7.67
N GLY A 108 -6.30 -18.30 -6.50
CA GLY A 108 -5.79 -18.65 -5.20
C GLY A 108 -4.43 -18.01 -4.84
N GLN A 109 -3.84 -17.21 -5.73
CA GLN A 109 -2.63 -16.45 -5.41
C GLN A 109 -2.98 -15.29 -4.46
N MET A 110 -2.08 -14.99 -3.52
CA MET A 110 -2.25 -13.83 -2.64
C MET A 110 -2.25 -12.55 -3.47
N LYS A 111 -3.25 -11.69 -3.24
CA LYS A 111 -3.41 -10.38 -3.87
C LYS A 111 -2.81 -9.29 -2.99
N MET A 112 -3.17 -9.29 -1.72
CA MET A 112 -2.73 -8.25 -0.79
C MET A 112 -2.59 -8.81 0.62
N GLU A 113 -1.62 -8.27 1.35
CA GLU A 113 -1.49 -8.44 2.81
C GLU A 113 -1.31 -7.06 3.44
N VAL A 114 -2.03 -6.78 4.54
CA VAL A 114 -1.90 -5.53 5.28
C VAL A 114 -2.23 -5.74 6.75
N LEU A 115 -1.49 -5.05 7.62
CA LEU A 115 -1.75 -5.04 9.06
C LEU A 115 -2.78 -3.96 9.42
N HIS A 116 -3.76 -4.33 10.27
CA HIS A 116 -4.73 -3.40 10.86
C HIS A 116 -4.56 -3.32 12.37
N LYS A 117 -4.82 -2.15 12.91
CA LYS A 117 -4.89 -1.89 14.34
C LYS A 117 -6.08 -0.99 14.63
N ASN A 118 -7.03 -1.49 15.45
CA ASN A 118 -8.26 -0.77 15.79
C ASN A 118 -9.00 -0.26 14.54
N GLY A 119 -9.26 -1.15 13.59
CA GLY A 119 -9.98 -0.88 12.34
C GLY A 119 -9.18 -0.22 11.23
N LYS A 120 -8.04 0.40 11.54
CA LYS A 120 -7.23 1.18 10.60
C LYS A 120 -6.01 0.40 10.09
N LYS A 121 -5.61 0.62 8.83
CA LYS A 121 -4.33 0.13 8.32
C LYS A 121 -3.20 0.80 9.11
N ASP A 122 -2.35 -0.03 9.73
CA ASP A 122 -1.22 0.45 10.56
C ASP A 122 -0.10 -0.58 10.49
N GLY A 123 0.84 -0.38 9.57
CA GLY A 123 1.94 -1.27 9.26
C GLY A 123 2.16 -1.44 7.76
N MET A 124 3.01 -2.39 7.39
CA MET A 124 3.36 -2.64 5.99
C MET A 124 2.22 -3.35 5.24
N GLY A 125 1.75 -2.75 4.14
CA GLY A 125 0.93 -3.39 3.13
C GLY A 125 1.79 -3.92 1.98
N LYS A 126 1.46 -5.10 1.46
CA LYS A 126 2.11 -5.72 0.30
C LYS A 126 1.07 -6.08 -0.75
N LEU A 127 1.37 -5.79 -2.00
CA LEU A 127 0.53 -6.11 -3.15
C LEU A 127 1.28 -7.06 -4.08
N TYR A 128 0.57 -8.06 -4.61
CA TYR A 128 1.13 -9.07 -5.51
C TYR A 128 0.32 -9.14 -6.80
N SER A 129 0.94 -9.50 -7.89
CA SER A 129 0.28 -9.77 -9.18
C SER A 129 -0.46 -11.12 -9.15
N THR A 130 -1.29 -11.39 -10.16
CA THR A 130 -1.95 -12.70 -10.36
C THR A 130 -0.98 -13.88 -10.54
N LYS A 131 0.31 -13.59 -10.74
CA LYS A 131 1.41 -14.58 -10.81
C LYS A 131 2.15 -14.74 -9.48
N GLY A 132 1.74 -14.00 -8.42
CA GLY A 132 2.39 -14.04 -7.11
C GLY A 132 3.67 -13.20 -7.03
N ILE A 133 3.97 -12.35 -8.01
CA ILE A 133 5.11 -11.42 -7.99
C ILE A 133 4.75 -10.23 -7.11
N LEU A 134 5.63 -9.85 -6.19
CA LEU A 134 5.47 -8.62 -5.40
C LEU A 134 5.53 -7.41 -6.34
N VAL A 135 4.46 -6.58 -6.32
CA VAL A 135 4.33 -5.39 -7.16
C VAL A 135 4.27 -4.09 -6.36
N GLY A 136 4.16 -4.17 -5.04
CA GLY A 136 4.21 -2.97 -4.20
C GLY A 136 4.36 -3.24 -2.72
N GLU A 137 5.03 -2.30 -2.04
CA GLU A 137 5.15 -2.20 -0.59
C GLU A 137 4.68 -0.81 -0.17
N PHE A 138 3.73 -0.76 0.76
CA PHE A 138 3.01 0.44 1.16
C PHE A 138 2.97 0.51 2.69
N PRO A 139 3.82 1.31 3.33
CA PRO A 139 3.73 1.54 4.77
C PRO A 139 2.54 2.42 5.09
N PHE A 140 1.70 1.97 6.03
CA PHE A 140 0.53 2.70 6.50
C PHE A 140 0.66 3.08 7.97
N LYS A 141 0.09 4.22 8.32
CA LYS A 141 -0.14 4.68 9.68
C LYS A 141 -1.51 5.34 9.74
N ASN A 142 -2.44 4.76 10.51
CA ASN A 142 -3.82 5.26 10.61
C ASN A 142 -4.49 5.46 9.24
N ASP A 143 -4.43 4.48 8.34
CA ASP A 143 -4.95 4.47 6.95
C ASP A 143 -4.20 5.35 5.95
N MET A 144 -3.29 6.19 6.36
CA MET A 144 -2.49 7.05 5.49
C MET A 144 -1.14 6.40 5.16
N LEU A 145 -0.63 6.62 3.95
CA LEU A 145 0.73 6.26 3.60
C LEU A 145 1.71 7.06 4.47
N ASP A 146 2.63 6.37 5.14
CA ASP A 146 3.63 6.98 6.02
C ASP A 146 4.92 6.14 6.01
N GLY A 147 5.93 6.61 5.28
CA GLY A 147 7.21 5.93 5.06
C GLY A 147 7.55 5.71 3.58
N LEU A 148 8.49 4.81 3.31
CA LEU A 148 8.99 4.51 1.97
C LEU A 148 8.07 3.53 1.24
N VAL A 149 7.39 4.02 0.21
CA VAL A 149 6.61 3.24 -0.75
C VAL A 149 7.54 2.73 -1.83
N LYS A 150 7.39 1.45 -2.20
CA LYS A 150 8.10 0.83 -3.33
C LYS A 150 7.10 0.21 -4.30
N LYS A 151 7.33 0.40 -5.60
CA LYS A 151 6.59 -0.27 -6.67
C LYS A 151 7.54 -1.06 -7.55
N TYR A 152 7.10 -2.24 -7.92
CA TYR A 152 7.89 -3.18 -8.71
C TYR A 152 7.15 -3.54 -9.99
N ASN A 153 7.88 -3.80 -11.04
CA ASN A 153 7.34 -4.28 -12.31
C ASN A 153 6.64 -5.62 -12.12
N GLU A 154 5.41 -5.73 -12.58
CA GLU A 154 4.57 -6.93 -12.38
C GLU A 154 5.02 -8.18 -13.17
N VAL A 155 5.92 -7.99 -14.14
CA VAL A 155 6.45 -9.08 -14.96
C VAL A 155 7.83 -9.52 -14.49
N THR A 156 8.71 -8.56 -14.19
CA THR A 156 10.12 -8.81 -13.87
C THR A 156 10.43 -8.81 -12.38
N GLY A 157 9.52 -8.23 -11.55
CA GLY A 157 9.75 -8.04 -10.12
C GLY A 157 10.83 -7.00 -9.79
N LYS A 158 11.33 -6.27 -10.79
CA LYS A 158 12.34 -5.23 -10.55
C LYS A 158 11.71 -3.96 -10.02
N LEU A 159 12.45 -3.26 -9.17
CA LEU A 159 12.05 -1.96 -8.63
C LEU A 159 11.87 -0.94 -9.76
N GLU A 160 10.74 -0.23 -9.78
CA GLU A 160 10.40 0.82 -10.73
C GLU A 160 10.34 2.20 -10.07
N ILE A 161 9.79 2.27 -8.85
CA ILE A 161 9.58 3.54 -8.15
C ILE A 161 9.86 3.37 -6.67
N GLU A 162 10.57 4.34 -6.08
CA GLU A 162 10.64 4.58 -4.65
C GLU A 162 10.16 6.00 -4.35
N SER A 163 9.29 6.16 -3.37
CA SER A 163 8.80 7.47 -2.96
C SER A 163 8.48 7.48 -1.46
N THR A 164 8.91 8.51 -0.76
CA THR A 164 8.60 8.67 0.66
C THR A 164 7.29 9.44 0.83
N TYR A 165 6.51 9.02 1.82
CA TYR A 165 5.25 9.67 2.19
C TYR A 165 5.26 10.01 3.68
N GLU A 166 4.65 11.12 4.03
CA GLU A 166 4.34 11.51 5.40
C GLU A 166 2.88 11.95 5.47
N ASN A 167 2.08 11.29 6.35
CA ASN A 167 0.65 11.57 6.52
C ASN A 167 -0.13 11.59 5.18
N GLY A 168 0.16 10.67 4.27
CA GLY A 168 -0.50 10.49 2.98
C GLY A 168 -0.04 11.42 1.87
N LYS A 169 0.93 12.30 2.12
CA LYS A 169 1.50 13.23 1.13
C LYS A 169 2.92 12.82 0.76
N SER A 170 3.27 12.98 -0.52
CA SER A 170 4.67 12.79 -0.96
C SER A 170 5.59 13.78 -0.23
N GLU A 171 6.67 13.27 0.34
CA GLU A 171 7.66 14.04 1.11
C GLU A 171 9.06 13.51 0.81
N GLY A 172 10.00 14.40 0.51
CA GLY A 172 11.37 14.00 0.18
C GLY A 172 11.54 13.48 -1.23
N LEU A 173 12.45 12.52 -1.42
CA LEU A 173 12.93 12.08 -2.72
C LEU A 173 12.05 10.98 -3.32
N LEU A 174 11.58 11.19 -4.56
CA LEU A 174 11.02 10.17 -5.44
C LEU A 174 12.11 9.75 -6.42
N LYS A 175 12.26 8.45 -6.67
CA LYS A 175 13.14 7.88 -7.68
C LYS A 175 12.38 6.96 -8.61
N GLU A 176 12.67 7.06 -9.89
CA GLU A 176 12.22 6.10 -10.92
C GLU A 176 13.42 5.37 -11.50
N TYR A 177 13.20 4.12 -11.91
CA TYR A 177 14.24 3.27 -12.45
C TYR A 177 13.86 2.71 -13.82
N TYR A 178 14.83 2.57 -14.69
CA TYR A 178 14.69 1.84 -15.96
C TYR A 178 14.48 0.34 -15.70
N PRO A 179 13.93 -0.41 -16.69
CA PRO A 179 13.85 -1.88 -16.59
C PRO A 179 15.22 -2.56 -16.38
N SER A 180 16.31 -1.90 -16.76
CA SER A 180 17.69 -2.36 -16.47
C SER A 180 18.04 -2.28 -14.99
N GLY A 181 17.27 -1.50 -14.19
CA GLY A 181 17.55 -1.21 -12.77
C GLY A 181 18.40 0.03 -12.56
N LYS A 182 18.79 0.74 -13.62
CA LYS A 182 19.50 2.01 -13.51
C LYS A 182 18.54 3.13 -13.16
N LEU A 183 19.02 4.16 -12.46
CA LEU A 183 18.24 5.35 -12.13
C LEU A 183 17.81 6.07 -13.41
N LYS A 184 16.51 6.35 -13.53
CA LYS A 184 15.90 7.08 -14.65
C LYS A 184 15.60 8.52 -14.27
N SER A 185 15.06 8.76 -13.06
CA SER A 185 14.82 10.10 -12.56
C SER A 185 14.87 10.16 -11.05
N GLU A 186 15.17 11.34 -10.54
CA GLU A 186 15.01 11.69 -9.13
C GLU A 186 14.40 13.08 -9.00
N GLU A 187 13.47 13.23 -8.06
CA GLU A 187 12.67 14.43 -7.90
C GLU A 187 12.30 14.64 -6.44
N ASN A 188 12.36 15.88 -5.96
CA ASN A 188 12.02 16.19 -4.57
C ASN A 188 10.59 16.70 -4.42
N TYR A 189 9.94 16.25 -3.35
CA TYR A 189 8.59 16.65 -2.95
C TYR A 189 8.58 17.24 -1.54
N LYS A 190 7.69 18.20 -1.31
CA LYS A 190 7.40 18.73 -0.01
C LYS A 190 5.90 18.97 0.12
N ASN A 191 5.27 18.33 1.13
CA ASN A 191 3.81 18.40 1.33
C ASN A 191 2.99 18.02 0.09
N GLY A 192 3.48 17.10 -0.76
CA GLY A 192 2.82 16.63 -1.97
C GLY A 192 3.07 17.46 -3.23
N LEU A 193 3.85 18.57 -3.13
CA LEU A 193 4.21 19.43 -4.25
C LEU A 193 5.69 19.22 -4.62
N ARG A 194 6.03 19.32 -5.91
CA ARG A 194 7.43 19.31 -6.37
C ARG A 194 8.15 20.52 -5.81
N GLU A 195 9.28 20.27 -5.15
CA GLU A 195 10.06 21.31 -4.50
C GLU A 195 11.54 20.99 -4.60
N GLY A 196 12.31 21.79 -5.33
CA GLY A 196 13.73 21.57 -5.54
C GLY A 196 14.08 20.96 -6.88
N LEU A 197 15.24 20.31 -6.94
CA LEU A 197 15.82 19.83 -8.18
C LEU A 197 15.21 18.49 -8.60
N ARG A 198 14.81 18.41 -9.88
CA ARG A 198 14.53 17.16 -10.62
C ARG A 198 15.69 16.90 -11.56
N LYS A 199 16.14 15.65 -11.61
CA LYS A 199 17.13 15.15 -12.56
C LYS A 199 16.54 13.96 -13.31
N ASP A 200 16.69 13.95 -14.62
CA ASP A 200 16.41 12.82 -15.48
C ASP A 200 17.72 12.31 -16.08
N TYR A 201 17.87 11.00 -16.25
CA TYR A 201 19.10 10.37 -16.73
C TYR A 201 18.82 9.52 -17.96
N TYR A 202 19.72 9.50 -18.91
CA TYR A 202 19.76 8.50 -19.98
C TYR A 202 20.04 7.10 -19.39
N GLU A 203 19.69 6.06 -20.14
CA GLU A 203 19.94 4.68 -19.68
C GLU A 203 21.44 4.34 -19.58
N ASN A 204 22.33 5.11 -20.24
CA ASN A 204 23.79 5.02 -20.04
C ASN A 204 24.24 5.60 -18.69
N GLY A 205 23.35 6.29 -17.95
CA GLY A 205 23.60 6.91 -16.64
C GLY A 205 24.07 8.37 -16.73
N VAL A 206 24.20 8.92 -17.94
CA VAL A 206 24.52 10.34 -18.15
C VAL A 206 23.28 11.18 -17.83
N LEU A 207 23.47 12.33 -17.18
CA LEU A 207 22.41 13.31 -16.92
C LEU A 207 21.81 13.77 -18.25
N GLU A 208 20.46 13.72 -18.36
CA GLU A 208 19.70 14.17 -19.51
C GLU A 208 19.09 15.55 -19.27
N ASN A 209 18.45 15.74 -18.11
CA ASN A 209 17.79 16.98 -17.77
C ASN A 209 18.03 17.37 -16.32
N GLU A 210 18.13 18.66 -16.06
CA GLU A 210 18.02 19.29 -14.74
C GLU A 210 16.96 20.37 -14.78
N ARG A 211 16.01 20.33 -13.83
CA ARG A 211 14.93 21.31 -13.70
C ARG A 211 14.72 21.61 -12.23
N PHE A 212 14.50 22.86 -11.90
CA PHE A 212 14.18 23.27 -10.55
C PHE A 212 12.69 23.59 -10.43
N TYR A 213 12.05 23.07 -9.40
CA TYR A 213 10.64 23.31 -9.10
C TYR A 213 10.47 24.02 -7.76
N LYS A 214 9.49 24.92 -7.71
CA LYS A 214 9.02 25.55 -6.49
C LYS A 214 7.49 25.51 -6.48
N ASN A 215 6.91 24.78 -5.52
CA ASN A 215 5.46 24.58 -5.45
C ASN A 215 4.86 24.12 -6.80
N ASP A 216 5.38 23.06 -7.40
CA ASP A 216 5.00 22.50 -8.72
C ASP A 216 5.30 23.37 -9.94
N LYS A 217 5.84 24.57 -9.78
CA LYS A 217 6.19 25.45 -10.89
C LYS A 217 7.67 25.35 -11.22
N LEU A 218 8.00 25.36 -12.52
CA LEU A 218 9.38 25.52 -12.98
C LEU A 218 9.89 26.91 -12.60
N GLU A 219 11.08 26.94 -12.01
CA GLU A 219 11.73 28.14 -11.52
C GLU A 219 13.24 28.05 -11.76
N GLY A 220 13.88 29.12 -12.17
CA GLY A 220 15.33 29.16 -12.39
C GLY A 220 15.79 28.46 -13.67
N ILE A 221 17.06 28.08 -13.72
CA ILE A 221 17.70 27.54 -14.93
C ILE A 221 17.37 26.04 -15.07
N SER A 222 16.79 25.68 -16.20
CA SER A 222 16.65 24.30 -16.69
C SER A 222 17.73 24.01 -17.73
N LYS A 223 18.27 22.80 -17.69
CA LYS A 223 19.34 22.34 -18.57
C LYS A 223 19.00 21.01 -19.20
N ILE A 224 19.37 20.84 -20.46
CA ILE A 224 19.28 19.58 -21.22
C ILE A 224 20.70 19.25 -21.70
N TYR A 225 21.06 17.99 -21.62
CA TYR A 225 22.39 17.50 -21.99
C TYR A 225 22.30 16.46 -23.11
N TYR A 226 23.27 16.41 -23.97
CA TYR A 226 23.45 15.33 -24.93
C TYR A 226 23.79 14.00 -24.22
N PRO A 227 23.58 12.84 -24.88
CA PRO A 227 24.04 11.56 -24.34
C PRO A 227 25.53 11.47 -24.09
N SER A 228 26.33 12.36 -24.67
CA SER A 228 27.75 12.57 -24.40
C SER A 228 28.05 13.28 -23.08
N GLY A 229 27.00 13.83 -22.42
CA GLY A 229 27.10 14.62 -21.18
C GLY A 229 27.41 16.11 -21.39
N LYS A 230 27.51 16.56 -22.64
CA LYS A 230 27.70 17.97 -22.94
C LYS A 230 26.38 18.72 -22.90
N LEU A 231 26.41 19.98 -22.45
CA LEU A 231 25.25 20.85 -22.39
C LEU A 231 24.71 21.08 -23.83
N GLN A 232 23.40 20.83 -24.00
CA GLN A 232 22.68 21.06 -25.26
C GLN A 232 21.82 22.32 -25.18
N VAL A 233 21.04 22.46 -24.09
CA VAL A 233 20.13 23.59 -23.93
C VAL A 233 20.21 24.11 -22.49
N GLU A 234 20.17 25.42 -22.36
CA GLU A 234 19.83 26.07 -21.08
C GLU A 234 18.77 27.13 -21.29
N VAL A 235 17.82 27.22 -20.36
CA VAL A 235 16.74 28.21 -20.39
C VAL A 235 16.32 28.58 -18.97
N ASN A 236 16.08 29.86 -18.73
CA ASN A 236 15.60 30.31 -17.44
C ASN A 236 14.07 30.37 -17.43
N PHE A 237 13.48 29.83 -16.36
CA PHE A 237 12.04 29.82 -16.11
C PHE A 237 11.67 30.65 -14.89
N LYS A 238 10.49 31.22 -14.95
CA LYS A 238 9.80 31.83 -13.82
C LYS A 238 8.33 31.48 -13.90
N ASP A 239 7.78 30.88 -12.84
CA ASP A 239 6.37 30.45 -12.78
C ASP A 239 5.91 29.57 -13.97
N ASN A 240 6.74 28.66 -14.49
CA ASN A 240 6.56 27.82 -15.69
C ASN A 240 6.75 28.54 -17.05
N GLU A 241 7.00 29.83 -17.08
CA GLU A 241 7.20 30.60 -18.31
C GLU A 241 8.68 30.86 -18.52
N ALA A 242 9.16 30.79 -19.78
CA ALA A 242 10.53 31.20 -20.09
C ALA A 242 10.69 32.70 -19.77
N ASP A 243 11.66 33.04 -18.93
CA ASP A 243 11.95 34.41 -18.50
C ASP A 243 13.47 34.59 -18.35
N GLY A 244 14.10 35.07 -19.41
CA GLY A 244 15.54 35.22 -19.48
C GLY A 244 16.12 34.64 -20.76
N ILE A 245 17.40 34.29 -20.72
CA ILE A 245 18.14 33.82 -21.89
C ILE A 245 17.88 32.31 -22.10
N PHE A 246 17.56 31.97 -23.35
CA PHE A 246 17.63 30.61 -23.92
C PHE A 246 18.92 30.50 -24.72
N ARG A 247 19.66 29.41 -24.57
CA ARG A 247 20.81 29.04 -25.38
C ARG A 247 20.77 27.59 -25.79
N GLU A 248 21.14 27.36 -27.05
CA GLU A 248 21.36 26.06 -27.59
C GLU A 248 22.83 25.91 -28.03
N TYR A 249 23.41 24.76 -27.74
CA TYR A 249 24.82 24.46 -27.98
C TYR A 249 24.93 23.21 -28.88
N ASP A 250 25.91 23.18 -29.75
CA ASP A 250 26.31 21.95 -30.45
C ASP A 250 27.19 21.06 -29.53
N GLU A 251 27.50 19.85 -29.99
CA GLU A 251 28.34 18.92 -29.25
C GLU A 251 29.80 19.39 -29.08
N THR A 252 30.24 20.47 -29.73
CA THR A 252 31.55 21.08 -29.48
C THR A 252 31.50 22.10 -28.34
N GLY A 253 30.28 22.49 -27.89
CA GLY A 253 30.03 23.50 -26.87
C GLY A 253 29.88 24.91 -27.47
N LYS A 254 29.78 25.03 -28.80
CA LYS A 254 29.56 26.31 -29.49
C LYS A 254 28.05 26.65 -29.44
N ILE A 255 27.72 27.90 -29.14
CA ILE A 255 26.35 28.40 -29.23
C ILE A 255 25.91 28.43 -30.68
N ILE A 256 24.81 27.74 -30.99
CA ILE A 256 24.17 27.67 -32.30
C ILE A 256 22.85 28.46 -32.36
N ASN A 257 22.20 28.67 -31.19
CA ASN A 257 21.05 29.58 -31.05
C ASN A 257 21.08 30.29 -29.73
N GLN A 258 20.64 31.57 -29.73
CA GLN A 258 20.43 32.37 -28.52
C GLN A 258 19.23 33.26 -28.71
N GLU A 259 18.32 33.23 -27.77
CA GLU A 259 17.08 34.01 -27.75
C GLU A 259 16.85 34.59 -26.33
N THR A 260 16.05 35.64 -26.23
CA THR A 260 15.67 36.23 -24.95
C THR A 260 14.17 36.20 -24.81
N TYR A 261 13.69 35.69 -23.68
CA TYR A 261 12.28 35.59 -23.38
C TYR A 261 11.89 36.46 -22.19
N LYS A 262 10.64 36.95 -22.20
CA LYS A 262 10.02 37.63 -21.09
C LYS A 262 8.58 37.17 -20.93
N ASN A 263 8.22 36.58 -19.77
CA ASN A 263 6.89 36.03 -19.50
C ASN A 263 6.42 35.11 -20.66
N GLY A 264 7.27 34.20 -21.11
CA GLY A 264 7.00 33.26 -22.20
C GLY A 264 7.02 33.83 -23.61
N GLN A 265 7.25 35.10 -23.78
CA GLN A 265 7.29 35.76 -25.11
C GLN A 265 8.74 36.03 -25.55
N LEU A 266 9.05 35.71 -26.80
CA LEU A 266 10.34 36.06 -27.41
C LEU A 266 10.42 37.59 -27.57
N ILE A 267 11.51 38.18 -27.10
CA ILE A 267 11.73 39.64 -27.16
C ILE A 267 12.99 40.01 -27.94
N ASP A 268 13.94 39.07 -28.11
CA ASP A 268 15.17 39.25 -28.90
C ASP A 268 15.79 37.87 -29.23
#